data_64baec4f222179431daf9e54653ea33a
#
_entry.id   64baec4f222179431daf9e54653ea33a
#
_cell.length_a   1.000
_cell.length_b   1.000
_cell.length_c   1.000
_cell.angle_alpha   90.00
_cell.angle_beta   90.00
_cell.angle_gamma   90.00
#
_symmetry.space_group_name_H-M   'P 1'
#
loop_
_entity.id
_entity.type
_entity.pdbx_description
1 polymer ?
#
loop_
_entity_poly.entity_id
_entity_poly.type
_entity_poly.pdbx_seq_one_letter_code
_entity_poly.pdbx_strand_id
1 'polypeptide(L)'
;MTTNKQNKETNPQNRNKKRNIAVLVLMFLLLLCLFIVQCQLDKMKQEALREQQESELEARQKHILDSLRQLEKMRADSLAALEAARIADSIRVADSLAALDTTDKTPKPALNRDSIRHVRDSLAALEKARQDSLQHIADSLAALEKARADSLEKKRIQDSIRAADQVPPVAEITPPAGRYYDPIKLKVKCDEIKCKTFLSIGDTMNPQEASKAIDYNKTGSVFYFAEDSVGNRTAWEEAKYDMASDNICGKNAYPVPVGGKTVCVDAYEYPNLADENPRDMVSHEQAVSLCEQAGKHLCTIDEWQAACRGKDNTKYSYGDSYKQNKCNTNTKAAKRSGRKEQCRSWWGMYDMNGNLWEWTATASKEHPNMFYVAGGAWNTNNGSRCTESKFSFYPQNQYPSVGFRCCK
;
A
#
# COMPACT_ATOMS: atom_id res chain seq x y z
N MET A 1 -30.47 -23.15 -71.88
CA MET A 1 -29.43 -22.62 -70.98
C MET A 1 -29.98 -21.42 -70.28
N THR A 2 -30.53 -21.60 -69.10
CA THR A 2 -31.15 -20.55 -68.29
C THR A 2 -30.39 -20.51 -66.95
N THR A 3 -29.60 -19.46 -66.74
CA THR A 3 -28.81 -19.23 -65.55
C THR A 3 -29.70 -18.66 -64.45
N ASN A 4 -29.86 -19.41 -63.38
CA ASN A 4 -30.61 -19.05 -62.19
C ASN A 4 -29.70 -18.22 -61.26
N LYS A 5 -29.95 -16.88 -61.14
CA LYS A 5 -29.36 -15.99 -60.17
C LYS A 5 -30.13 -16.10 -58.85
N GLN A 6 -29.61 -16.78 -57.88
CA GLN A 6 -30.12 -16.74 -56.49
C GLN A 6 -29.80 -15.39 -55.82
N ASN A 7 -30.84 -14.63 -55.58
CA ASN A 7 -30.81 -13.46 -54.70
C ASN A 7 -30.67 -13.94 -53.24
N LYS A 8 -29.53 -13.60 -52.58
CA LYS A 8 -29.37 -13.73 -51.14
C LYS A 8 -30.15 -12.56 -50.46
N GLU A 9 -31.37 -12.85 -50.06
CA GLU A 9 -32.09 -11.94 -49.12
C GLU A 9 -31.40 -11.94 -47.77
N THR A 10 -30.81 -10.81 -47.40
CA THR A 10 -30.21 -10.64 -46.08
C THR A 10 -31.29 -10.31 -45.05
N ASN A 11 -31.51 -11.23 -44.13
CA ASN A 11 -32.48 -11.15 -43.03
C ASN A 11 -32.36 -9.81 -42.26
N PRO A 12 -33.46 -8.98 -42.21
CA PRO A 12 -33.46 -7.67 -41.58
C PRO A 12 -33.11 -7.71 -40.06
N GLN A 13 -33.37 -8.80 -39.36
CA GLN A 13 -32.98 -8.97 -37.93
C GLN A 13 -31.46 -9.02 -37.72
N ASN A 14 -30.72 -9.55 -38.68
CA ASN A 14 -29.25 -9.65 -38.58
C ASN A 14 -28.57 -8.29 -38.84
N ARG A 15 -29.21 -7.42 -39.60
CA ARG A 15 -28.76 -6.05 -39.90
C ARG A 15 -28.91 -5.16 -38.67
N ASN A 16 -30.02 -5.27 -37.92
CA ASN A 16 -30.24 -4.53 -36.68
C ASN A 16 -29.32 -4.98 -35.56
N LYS A 17 -29.05 -6.27 -35.44
CA LYS A 17 -28.09 -6.83 -34.44
C LYS A 17 -26.65 -6.33 -34.67
N LYS A 18 -26.21 -6.30 -35.95
CA LYS A 18 -24.87 -5.76 -36.30
C LYS A 18 -24.80 -4.24 -36.06
N ARG A 19 -25.87 -3.49 -36.32
CA ARG A 19 -25.93 -2.03 -36.05
C ARG A 19 -25.86 -1.72 -34.55
N ASN A 20 -26.57 -2.50 -33.71
CA ASN A 20 -26.56 -2.30 -32.28
C ASN A 20 -25.18 -2.66 -31.67
N ILE A 21 -24.50 -3.69 -32.17
CA ILE A 21 -23.13 -4.04 -31.76
C ILE A 21 -22.17 -2.91 -32.15
N ALA A 22 -22.29 -2.36 -33.36
CA ALA A 22 -21.43 -1.26 -33.79
C ALA A 22 -21.64 0.02 -32.94
N VAL A 23 -22.87 0.32 -32.54
CA VAL A 23 -23.16 1.45 -31.61
C VAL A 23 -22.56 1.21 -30.24
N LEU A 24 -22.69 0.00 -29.69
CA LEU A 24 -22.08 -0.35 -28.39
C LEU A 24 -20.55 -0.25 -28.42
N VAL A 25 -19.93 -0.73 -29.48
CA VAL A 25 -18.45 -0.61 -29.67
C VAL A 25 -18.03 0.87 -29.76
N LEU A 26 -18.80 1.69 -30.52
CA LEU A 26 -18.51 3.11 -30.63
C LEU A 26 -18.66 3.83 -29.29
N MET A 27 -19.70 3.53 -28.53
CA MET A 27 -19.89 4.06 -27.17
C MET A 27 -18.76 3.65 -26.24
N PHE A 28 -18.32 2.39 -26.29
CA PHE A 28 -17.19 1.91 -25.49
C PHE A 28 -15.89 2.64 -25.85
N LEU A 29 -15.61 2.82 -27.14
CA LEU A 29 -14.44 3.58 -27.59
C LEU A 29 -14.50 5.05 -27.17
N LEU A 30 -15.66 5.67 -27.19
CA LEU A 30 -15.84 7.04 -26.69
C LEU A 30 -15.59 7.15 -25.18
N LEU A 31 -16.11 6.20 -24.39
CA LEU A 31 -15.85 6.15 -22.95
C LEU A 31 -14.38 5.92 -22.65
N LEU A 32 -13.72 5.06 -23.40
CA LEU A 32 -12.27 4.82 -23.27
C LEU A 32 -11.46 6.08 -23.60
N CYS A 33 -11.82 6.79 -24.68
CA CYS A 33 -11.19 8.08 -25.01
C CYS A 33 -11.40 9.13 -23.92
N LEU A 34 -12.62 9.24 -23.37
CA LEU A 34 -12.90 10.16 -22.26
C LEU A 34 -12.08 9.81 -21.02
N PHE A 35 -11.95 8.52 -20.69
CA PHE A 35 -11.12 8.07 -19.59
C PHE A 35 -9.63 8.41 -19.79
N ILE A 36 -9.09 8.18 -21.00
CA ILE A 36 -7.71 8.56 -21.34
C ILE A 36 -7.50 10.07 -21.21
N VAL A 37 -8.43 10.87 -21.72
CA VAL A 37 -8.38 12.33 -21.61
C VAL A 37 -8.41 12.78 -20.15
N GLN A 38 -9.27 12.17 -19.33
CA GLN A 38 -9.33 12.46 -17.90
C GLN A 38 -8.01 12.13 -17.19
N CYS A 39 -7.42 10.96 -17.45
CA CYS A 39 -6.10 10.59 -16.92
C CYS A 39 -5.00 11.57 -17.31
N GLN A 40 -5.02 12.07 -18.56
CA GLN A 40 -4.04 13.07 -19.02
C GLN A 40 -4.27 14.43 -18.32
N LEU A 41 -5.51 14.84 -18.12
CA LEU A 41 -5.85 16.08 -17.41
C LEU A 41 -5.42 16.01 -15.93
N ASP A 42 -5.61 14.88 -15.27
CA ASP A 42 -5.21 14.70 -13.88
C ASP A 42 -3.68 14.71 -13.75
N LYS A 43 -2.96 14.10 -14.71
CA LYS A 43 -1.50 14.15 -14.77
C LYS A 43 -0.99 15.59 -14.95
N MET A 44 -1.58 16.35 -15.89
CA MET A 44 -1.23 17.76 -16.11
C MET A 44 -1.51 18.62 -14.87
N LYS A 45 -2.61 18.38 -14.14
CA LYS A 45 -2.89 19.08 -12.88
C LYS A 45 -1.87 18.79 -11.80
N GLN A 46 -1.40 17.54 -11.69
CA GLN A 46 -0.35 17.18 -10.74
C GLN A 46 0.99 17.79 -11.10
N GLU A 47 1.34 17.84 -12.38
CA GLU A 47 2.56 18.51 -12.85
C GLU A 47 2.50 20.02 -12.57
N ALA A 48 1.39 20.68 -12.87
CA ALA A 48 1.19 22.10 -12.59
C ALA A 48 1.25 22.42 -11.08
N LEU A 49 0.70 21.53 -10.23
CA LEU A 49 0.80 21.70 -8.77
C LEU A 49 2.24 21.54 -8.26
N ARG A 50 3.02 20.63 -8.84
CA ARG A 50 4.46 20.49 -8.53
C ARG A 50 5.24 21.73 -8.94
N GLU A 51 5.04 22.22 -10.16
CA GLU A 51 5.71 23.43 -10.64
C GLU A 51 5.37 24.63 -9.74
N GLN A 52 4.12 24.74 -9.30
CA GLN A 52 3.71 25.79 -8.37
C GLN A 52 4.43 25.66 -7.02
N GLN A 53 4.53 24.46 -6.44
CA GLN A 53 5.24 24.22 -5.18
C GLN A 53 6.73 24.46 -5.29
N GLU A 54 7.36 24.11 -6.40
CA GLU A 54 8.77 24.40 -6.67
C GLU A 54 9.01 25.91 -6.78
N SER A 55 8.14 26.61 -7.52
CA SER A 55 8.19 28.05 -7.65
C SER A 55 8.03 28.79 -6.30
N GLU A 56 7.09 28.34 -5.45
CA GLU A 56 6.94 28.91 -4.10
C GLU A 56 8.17 28.65 -3.21
N LEU A 57 8.78 27.47 -3.33
CA LEU A 57 9.99 27.13 -2.58
C LEU A 57 11.17 28.00 -3.03
N GLU A 58 11.35 28.19 -4.35
CA GLU A 58 12.37 29.07 -4.90
C GLU A 58 12.17 30.53 -4.47
N ALA A 59 10.91 31.02 -4.48
CA ALA A 59 10.58 32.35 -4.02
C ALA A 59 10.91 32.54 -2.53
N ARG A 60 10.61 31.57 -1.67
CA ARG A 60 10.99 31.58 -0.24
C ARG A 60 12.51 31.57 -0.05
N GLN A 61 13.24 30.75 -0.81
CA GLN A 61 14.70 30.70 -0.75
C GLN A 61 15.32 32.05 -1.16
N LYS A 62 14.80 32.66 -2.24
CA LYS A 62 15.21 33.98 -2.70
C LYS A 62 14.98 35.06 -1.63
N HIS A 63 13.79 35.05 -1.01
CA HIS A 63 13.46 36.01 0.07
C HIS A 63 14.39 35.86 1.27
N ILE A 64 14.74 34.63 1.66
CA ILE A 64 15.70 34.39 2.76
C ILE A 64 17.09 34.92 2.36
N LEU A 65 17.53 34.67 1.13
CA LEU A 65 18.84 35.15 0.64
C LEU A 65 18.90 36.67 0.58
N ASP A 66 17.84 37.31 0.12
CA ASP A 66 17.76 38.78 0.06
C ASP A 66 17.73 39.39 1.47
N SER A 67 17.04 38.76 2.42
CA SER A 67 17.03 39.16 3.83
C SER A 67 18.41 39.03 4.47
N LEU A 68 19.14 37.96 4.16
CA LEU A 68 20.53 37.77 4.63
C LEU A 68 21.46 38.85 4.06
N ARG A 69 21.36 39.16 2.77
CA ARG A 69 22.13 40.24 2.15
C ARG A 69 21.84 41.62 2.78
N GLN A 70 20.56 41.86 3.12
CA GLN A 70 20.16 43.08 3.80
C GLN A 70 20.73 43.19 5.21
N LEU A 71 20.76 42.10 5.96
CA LEU A 71 21.40 41.99 7.26
C LEU A 71 22.92 42.20 7.17
N GLU A 72 23.59 41.63 6.19
CA GLU A 72 25.02 41.83 5.94
C GLU A 72 25.34 43.29 5.62
N LYS A 73 24.51 43.94 4.78
CA LYS A 73 24.67 45.38 4.48
C LYS A 73 24.47 46.26 5.70
N MET A 74 23.39 46.05 6.45
CA MET A 74 23.14 46.80 7.71
C MET A 74 24.30 46.65 8.70
N ARG A 75 24.89 45.47 8.75
CA ARG A 75 26.03 45.18 9.60
C ARG A 75 27.31 45.91 9.13
N ALA A 76 27.57 45.89 7.82
CA ALA A 76 28.69 46.61 7.22
C ALA A 76 28.56 48.13 7.47
N ASP A 77 27.34 48.68 7.29
CA ASP A 77 27.03 50.08 7.54
C ASP A 77 27.22 50.47 9.04
N SER A 78 26.80 49.58 9.94
CA SER A 78 27.00 49.78 11.40
C SER A 78 28.47 49.72 11.80
N LEU A 79 29.26 48.83 11.22
CA LEU A 79 30.71 48.76 11.44
C LEU A 79 31.44 50.01 10.91
N ALA A 80 31.06 50.48 9.71
CA ALA A 80 31.60 51.68 9.12
C ALA A 80 31.28 52.95 9.97
N ALA A 81 30.03 53.02 10.51
CA ALA A 81 29.64 54.11 11.41
C ALA A 81 30.42 54.10 12.73
N LEU A 82 30.67 52.92 13.31
CA LEU A 82 31.50 52.76 14.53
C LEU A 82 32.98 53.18 14.27
N GLU A 83 33.51 52.84 13.11
CA GLU A 83 34.86 53.16 12.71
C GLU A 83 35.02 54.66 12.46
N ALA A 84 34.02 55.28 11.81
CA ALA A 84 33.96 56.74 11.64
C ALA A 84 33.88 57.49 12.99
N ALA A 85 33.06 57.01 13.92
CA ALA A 85 32.94 57.55 15.26
C ALA A 85 34.31 57.49 16.03
N ARG A 86 35.00 56.34 15.90
CA ARG A 86 36.34 56.13 16.51
C ARG A 86 37.40 57.04 15.94
N ILE A 87 37.38 57.24 14.62
CA ILE A 87 38.29 58.20 13.96
C ILE A 87 38.01 59.64 14.44
N ALA A 88 36.73 60.04 14.52
CA ALA A 88 36.32 61.34 15.01
C ALA A 88 36.71 61.56 16.45
N ASP A 89 36.62 60.58 17.33
CA ASP A 89 37.09 60.69 18.73
C ASP A 89 38.62 60.77 18.81
N SER A 90 39.31 59.98 17.94
CA SER A 90 40.79 60.09 17.87
C SER A 90 41.26 61.46 17.39
N ILE A 91 40.55 62.07 16.44
CA ILE A 91 40.80 63.42 15.96
C ILE A 91 40.54 64.46 17.08
N ARG A 92 39.41 64.35 17.80
CA ARG A 92 39.11 65.25 18.96
C ARG A 92 40.15 65.15 20.05
N VAL A 93 40.67 63.96 20.34
CA VAL A 93 41.76 63.79 21.31
C VAL A 93 43.05 64.43 20.80
N ALA A 94 43.38 64.30 19.49
CA ALA A 94 44.53 64.90 18.88
C ALA A 94 44.42 66.44 18.86
N ASP A 95 43.25 66.99 18.50
CA ASP A 95 42.98 68.44 18.53
C ASP A 95 43.03 69.00 19.94
N SER A 96 42.51 68.28 20.93
CA SER A 96 42.59 68.64 22.34
C SER A 96 44.08 68.69 22.84
N LEU A 97 44.86 67.69 22.35
CA LEU A 97 46.32 67.69 22.65
C LEU A 97 47.07 68.84 21.97
N ALA A 98 46.71 69.17 20.70
CA ALA A 98 47.31 70.30 19.97
C ALA A 98 46.92 71.63 20.56
N ALA A 99 45.69 71.83 21.02
CA ALA A 99 45.23 73.02 21.71
C ALA A 99 45.92 73.22 23.06
N LEU A 100 46.43 72.23 23.70
CA LEU A 100 47.20 72.27 24.92
C LEU A 100 48.64 72.71 24.69
N ASP A 101 49.17 72.80 23.47
CA ASP A 101 50.55 73.07 23.14
C ASP A 101 50.80 74.55 22.78
N THR A 102 49.76 75.40 22.64
CA THR A 102 49.93 76.77 22.08
C THR A 102 49.80 77.94 23.06
N THR A 103 49.39 77.75 24.32
CA THR A 103 49.38 78.91 25.28
C THR A 103 49.62 78.45 26.70
N ASP A 104 50.73 78.90 27.28
CA ASP A 104 50.99 79.23 28.67
C ASP A 104 52.16 78.48 29.33
N LYS A 105 53.03 79.28 30.03
CA LYS A 105 54.24 78.88 30.79
C LYS A 105 53.90 78.41 32.23
N THR A 106 52.85 77.71 32.47
CA THR A 106 52.55 77.05 33.75
C THR A 106 52.81 75.51 33.70
N PRO A 107 53.32 74.91 34.80
CA PRO A 107 53.59 73.46 34.76
C PRO A 107 52.30 72.67 34.58
N LYS A 108 52.18 72.07 33.43
CA LYS A 108 51.04 71.16 33.07
C LYS A 108 51.04 69.94 34.00
N PRO A 109 49.91 69.57 34.55
CA PRO A 109 49.80 68.23 35.16
C PRO A 109 50.16 67.17 34.12
N ALA A 110 51.22 66.40 34.38
CA ALA A 110 51.63 65.32 33.51
C ALA A 110 50.44 64.40 33.33
N LEU A 111 50.02 64.20 32.08
CA LEU A 111 49.01 63.18 31.78
C LEU A 111 49.50 61.88 32.42
N ASN A 112 48.71 61.42 33.42
CA ASN A 112 49.09 60.24 34.18
C ASN A 112 49.33 59.08 33.21
N ARG A 113 50.54 58.56 33.14
CA ARG A 113 50.90 57.35 32.29
C ARG A 113 49.95 56.21 32.46
N ASP A 114 49.35 56.10 33.64
CA ASP A 114 48.40 55.06 33.95
C ASP A 114 47.05 55.23 33.21
N SER A 115 46.57 56.45 33.01
CA SER A 115 45.39 56.77 32.21
C SER A 115 45.59 56.40 30.71
N ILE A 116 46.77 56.73 30.17
CA ILE A 116 47.13 56.36 28.77
C ILE A 116 47.23 54.84 28.62
N ARG A 117 47.84 54.19 29.64
CA ARG A 117 47.89 52.70 29.66
C ARG A 117 46.48 52.09 29.69
N HIS A 118 45.58 52.56 30.55
CA HIS A 118 44.22 52.11 30.68
C HIS A 118 43.43 52.26 29.39
N VAL A 119 43.54 53.34 28.66
CA VAL A 119 42.89 53.56 27.35
C VAL A 119 43.46 52.60 26.30
N ARG A 120 44.78 52.39 26.29
CA ARG A 120 45.42 51.41 25.39
C ARG A 120 44.93 49.98 25.64
N ASP A 121 44.86 49.55 26.91
CA ASP A 121 44.45 48.25 27.32
C ASP A 121 42.95 48.00 26.99
N SER A 122 42.09 49.01 27.16
CA SER A 122 40.66 48.95 26.78
C SER A 122 40.47 48.86 25.26
N LEU A 123 41.28 49.62 24.48
CA LEU A 123 41.25 49.48 23.00
C LEU A 123 41.72 48.13 22.53
N ALA A 124 42.73 47.52 23.11
CA ALA A 124 43.21 46.19 22.80
C ALA A 124 42.16 45.10 23.15
N ALA A 125 41.46 45.25 24.29
CA ALA A 125 40.37 44.36 24.68
C ALA A 125 39.17 44.44 23.72
N LEU A 126 38.77 45.61 23.25
CA LEU A 126 37.74 45.83 22.26
C LEU A 126 38.09 45.21 20.90
N GLU A 127 39.34 45.38 20.45
CA GLU A 127 39.81 44.81 19.19
C GLU A 127 39.80 43.28 19.26
N LYS A 128 40.22 42.68 20.38
CA LYS A 128 40.15 41.25 20.61
C LYS A 128 38.69 40.75 20.60
N ALA A 129 37.79 41.40 21.32
CA ALA A 129 36.36 41.04 21.33
C ALA A 129 35.72 41.13 19.94
N ARG A 130 36.15 42.09 19.11
CA ARG A 130 35.74 42.19 17.70
C ARG A 130 36.22 41.00 16.87
N GLN A 131 37.49 40.62 17.01
CA GLN A 131 38.06 39.46 16.29
C GLN A 131 37.37 38.15 16.68
N ASP A 132 37.15 37.94 17.99
CA ASP A 132 36.44 36.77 18.50
C ASP A 132 35.00 36.67 17.94
N SER A 133 34.28 37.81 17.86
CA SER A 133 32.95 37.87 17.26
C SER A 133 32.97 37.59 15.76
N LEU A 134 33.94 38.11 15.01
CA LEU A 134 34.08 37.82 13.58
C LEU A 134 34.39 36.35 13.32
N GLN A 135 35.26 35.75 14.14
CA GLN A 135 35.58 34.33 14.05
C GLN A 135 34.34 33.46 14.31
N HIS A 136 33.58 33.77 15.36
CA HIS A 136 32.32 33.01 15.67
C HIS A 136 31.32 33.07 14.53
N ILE A 137 31.27 34.17 13.79
CA ILE A 137 30.36 34.28 12.63
C ILE A 137 30.87 33.49 11.44
N ALA A 138 32.17 33.52 11.19
CA ALA A 138 32.81 32.75 10.15
C ALA A 138 32.56 31.24 10.38
N ASP A 139 32.73 30.77 11.62
CA ASP A 139 32.49 29.40 12.03
C ASP A 139 31.00 29.01 11.87
N SER A 140 30.06 29.90 12.21
CA SER A 140 28.63 29.69 12.05
C SER A 140 28.22 29.61 10.57
N LEU A 141 28.80 30.44 9.71
CA LEU A 141 28.57 30.40 8.25
C LEU A 141 29.10 29.10 7.63
N ALA A 142 30.32 28.70 8.02
CA ALA A 142 30.90 27.43 7.55
C ALA A 142 30.06 26.23 7.97
N ALA A 143 29.50 26.20 9.19
CA ALA A 143 28.60 25.17 9.67
C ALA A 143 27.28 25.12 8.86
N LEU A 144 26.71 26.28 8.52
CA LEU A 144 25.51 26.40 7.68
C LEU A 144 25.76 25.92 6.24
N GLU A 145 26.89 26.28 5.65
CA GLU A 145 27.25 25.81 4.30
C GLU A 145 27.44 24.30 4.26
N LYS A 146 28.11 23.74 5.27
CA LYS A 146 28.24 22.27 5.40
C LYS A 146 26.88 21.57 5.54
N ALA A 147 26.00 22.07 6.41
CA ALA A 147 24.65 21.51 6.58
C ALA A 147 23.83 21.54 5.27
N ARG A 148 24.00 22.63 4.48
CA ARG A 148 23.39 22.76 3.16
C ARG A 148 23.94 21.74 2.17
N ALA A 149 25.24 21.54 2.11
CA ALA A 149 25.89 20.57 1.25
C ALA A 149 25.46 19.14 1.59
N ASP A 150 25.44 18.79 2.89
CA ASP A 150 24.97 17.48 3.37
C ASP A 150 23.49 17.23 3.02
N SER A 151 22.66 18.27 3.08
CA SER A 151 21.24 18.18 2.70
C SER A 151 21.06 17.94 1.19
N LEU A 152 21.83 18.63 0.36
CA LEU A 152 21.81 18.45 -1.10
C LEU A 152 22.29 17.05 -1.50
N GLU A 153 23.34 16.55 -0.86
CA GLU A 153 23.86 15.20 -1.14
C GLU A 153 22.85 14.12 -0.73
N LYS A 154 22.20 14.27 0.42
CA LYS A 154 21.09 13.38 0.82
C LYS A 154 19.98 13.38 -0.21
N LYS A 155 19.60 14.54 -0.74
CA LYS A 155 18.58 14.65 -1.79
C LYS A 155 19.03 13.94 -3.06
N ARG A 156 20.27 14.12 -3.52
CA ARG A 156 20.82 13.42 -4.70
C ARG A 156 20.80 11.91 -4.54
N ILE A 157 21.20 11.39 -3.37
CA ILE A 157 21.16 9.96 -3.06
C ILE A 157 19.71 9.46 -3.09
N GLN A 158 18.78 10.17 -2.48
CA GLN A 158 17.36 9.81 -2.48
C GLN A 158 16.76 9.81 -3.90
N ASP A 159 17.08 10.81 -4.73
CA ASP A 159 16.64 10.90 -6.12
C ASP A 159 17.24 9.75 -6.97
N SER A 160 18.49 9.37 -6.70
CA SER A 160 19.14 8.22 -7.35
C SER A 160 18.48 6.90 -6.97
N ILE A 161 18.16 6.68 -5.69
CA ILE A 161 17.42 5.50 -5.21
C ILE A 161 16.03 5.45 -5.86
N ARG A 162 15.32 6.58 -5.89
CA ARG A 162 14.01 6.69 -6.52
C ARG A 162 14.03 6.41 -8.01
N ALA A 163 15.08 6.82 -8.71
CA ALA A 163 15.25 6.54 -10.13
C ALA A 163 15.58 5.06 -10.41
N ALA A 164 16.23 4.37 -9.48
CA ALA A 164 16.59 2.96 -9.58
C ALA A 164 15.45 2.02 -9.22
N ASP A 165 14.59 2.42 -8.27
CA ASP A 165 13.45 1.63 -7.81
C ASP A 165 12.16 2.15 -8.46
N GLN A 166 11.63 1.38 -9.40
CA GLN A 166 10.37 1.67 -10.12
C GLN A 166 9.32 0.57 -9.92
N VAL A 167 9.56 -0.37 -9.03
CA VAL A 167 8.64 -1.48 -8.76
C VAL A 167 7.69 -1.10 -7.63
N PRO A 168 6.38 -0.99 -7.90
CA PRO A 168 5.42 -0.74 -6.82
C PRO A 168 5.36 -1.92 -5.85
N PRO A 169 5.12 -1.68 -4.55
CA PRO A 169 4.92 -2.73 -3.58
C PRO A 169 3.65 -3.53 -3.87
N VAL A 170 3.46 -4.69 -3.24
CA VAL A 170 2.22 -5.45 -3.31
C VAL A 170 1.37 -5.15 -2.07
N ALA A 171 0.14 -4.67 -2.28
CA ALA A 171 -0.83 -4.47 -1.21
C ALA A 171 -1.73 -5.69 -1.03
N GLU A 172 -2.05 -6.03 0.21
CA GLU A 172 -3.00 -7.10 0.53
C GLU A 172 -3.87 -6.73 1.72
N ILE A 173 -5.20 -6.81 1.55
CA ILE A 173 -6.16 -6.56 2.63
C ILE A 173 -6.50 -7.85 3.38
N THR A 174 -6.58 -7.78 4.70
CA THR A 174 -6.94 -8.89 5.59
C THR A 174 -8.04 -8.42 6.56
N PRO A 175 -9.10 -9.20 6.76
CA PRO A 175 -9.45 -10.42 6.05
C PRO A 175 -9.83 -10.14 4.58
N PRO A 176 -9.76 -11.14 3.68
CA PRO A 176 -10.04 -10.95 2.25
C PRO A 176 -11.52 -10.63 1.99
N ALA A 177 -11.82 -10.16 0.77
CA ALA A 177 -13.18 -9.96 0.28
C ALA A 177 -14.06 -11.19 0.51
N GLY A 178 -15.36 -11.00 0.79
CA GLY A 178 -16.29 -12.10 1.01
C GLY A 178 -17.45 -11.77 1.93
N ARG A 179 -18.23 -12.80 2.24
CA ARG A 179 -19.33 -12.71 3.21
C ARG A 179 -18.84 -12.97 4.64
N TYR A 180 -19.30 -12.14 5.57
CA TYR A 180 -19.02 -12.21 7.00
C TYR A 180 -20.30 -12.05 7.81
N TYR A 181 -20.35 -12.64 8.99
CA TYR A 181 -21.51 -12.62 9.88
C TYR A 181 -21.27 -11.84 11.16
N ASP A 182 -20.00 -11.54 11.44
CA ASP A 182 -19.55 -10.75 12.58
C ASP A 182 -18.75 -9.54 12.09
N PRO A 183 -18.70 -8.44 12.85
CA PRO A 183 -17.80 -7.33 12.58
C PRO A 183 -16.35 -7.80 12.42
N ILE A 184 -15.66 -7.25 11.42
CA ILE A 184 -14.27 -7.63 11.09
C ILE A 184 -13.33 -6.45 11.32
N LYS A 185 -12.04 -6.75 11.45
CA LYS A 185 -10.97 -5.74 11.54
C LYS A 185 -10.16 -5.76 10.25
N LEU A 186 -10.34 -4.74 9.43
CA LEU A 186 -9.59 -4.58 8.18
C LEU A 186 -8.17 -4.11 8.46
N LYS A 187 -7.22 -4.76 7.85
CA LYS A 187 -5.81 -4.37 7.86
C LYS A 187 -5.24 -4.51 6.46
N VAL A 188 -4.60 -3.47 5.95
CA VAL A 188 -3.84 -3.54 4.70
C VAL A 188 -2.38 -3.85 5.05
N LYS A 189 -1.82 -4.85 4.39
CA LYS A 189 -0.41 -5.25 4.50
C LYS A 189 0.31 -4.94 3.20
N CYS A 190 1.59 -4.77 3.28
CA CYS A 190 2.49 -4.56 2.17
C CYS A 190 3.65 -5.56 2.29
N ASP A 191 4.19 -5.99 1.18
CA ASP A 191 5.28 -6.96 1.12
C ASP A 191 6.66 -6.35 1.35
N GLU A 192 6.77 -5.02 1.38
CA GLU A 192 8.03 -4.31 1.60
C GLU A 192 8.18 -3.73 3.01
N ILE A 193 9.44 -3.57 3.41
CA ILE A 193 9.80 -2.88 4.65
C ILE A 193 9.68 -1.36 4.41
N LYS A 194 8.96 -0.64 5.28
CA LYS A 194 8.75 0.82 5.21
C LYS A 194 7.77 1.30 4.13
N CYS A 195 6.84 0.48 3.69
CA CYS A 195 5.75 0.99 2.88
C CYS A 195 4.63 1.57 3.75
N LYS A 196 3.86 2.48 3.18
CA LYS A 196 2.61 3.00 3.72
C LYS A 196 1.44 2.30 3.05
N THR A 197 0.42 2.02 3.81
CA THR A 197 -0.82 1.42 3.30
C THR A 197 -1.98 2.37 3.50
N PHE A 198 -2.89 2.39 2.55
CA PHE A 198 -4.04 3.28 2.54
C PHE A 198 -5.31 2.49 2.23
N LEU A 199 -6.42 2.93 2.79
CA LEU A 199 -7.74 2.43 2.42
C LEU A 199 -8.78 3.55 2.35
N SER A 200 -9.83 3.31 1.57
CA SER A 200 -11.01 4.17 1.47
C SER A 200 -12.27 3.30 1.41
N ILE A 201 -13.32 3.71 2.09
CA ILE A 201 -14.58 2.96 2.19
C ILE A 201 -15.61 3.58 1.24
N GLY A 202 -16.15 2.78 0.34
CA GLY A 202 -17.19 3.16 -0.61
C GLY A 202 -16.66 3.70 -1.93
N ASP A 203 -15.65 4.55 -1.91
CA ASP A 203 -15.04 5.14 -3.11
C ASP A 203 -13.53 5.38 -2.92
N THR A 204 -12.86 5.98 -3.91
CA THR A 204 -11.41 6.26 -3.87
C THR A 204 -11.08 7.72 -3.52
N MET A 205 -12.07 8.52 -3.12
CA MET A 205 -11.90 9.98 -2.99
C MET A 205 -11.19 10.40 -1.70
N ASN A 206 -11.35 9.63 -0.62
CA ASN A 206 -10.86 10.00 0.72
C ASN A 206 -10.01 8.89 1.34
N PRO A 207 -8.82 8.59 0.80
CA PRO A 207 -7.95 7.57 1.37
C PRO A 207 -7.43 7.98 2.75
N GLN A 208 -7.48 7.05 3.68
CA GLN A 208 -6.91 7.18 5.01
C GLN A 208 -5.72 6.23 5.15
N GLU A 209 -4.66 6.66 5.83
CA GLU A 209 -3.54 5.77 6.14
C GLU A 209 -4.01 4.64 7.06
N ALA A 210 -3.76 3.40 6.64
CA ALA A 210 -4.20 2.18 7.31
C ALA A 210 -3.08 1.55 8.16
N SER A 211 -2.38 2.36 8.95
CA SER A 211 -1.31 1.90 9.84
C SER A 211 -1.82 0.98 10.96
N LYS A 212 -3.11 1.04 11.29
CA LYS A 212 -3.81 0.22 12.28
C LYS A 212 -5.01 -0.50 11.65
N ALA A 213 -5.44 -1.59 12.31
CA ALA A 213 -6.66 -2.28 11.92
C ALA A 213 -7.89 -1.38 12.17
N ILE A 214 -8.83 -1.41 11.23
CA ILE A 214 -10.06 -0.59 11.24
C ILE A 214 -11.26 -1.51 11.43
N ASP A 215 -12.12 -1.22 12.38
CA ASP A 215 -13.37 -1.95 12.58
C ASP A 215 -14.32 -1.71 11.40
N TYR A 216 -14.86 -2.80 10.85
CA TYR A 216 -15.73 -2.76 9.68
C TYR A 216 -16.91 -3.70 9.83
N ASN A 217 -18.13 -3.18 9.60
CA ASN A 217 -19.38 -3.89 9.75
C ASN A 217 -20.44 -3.52 8.70
N LYS A 218 -20.01 -3.06 7.53
CA LYS A 218 -20.91 -2.60 6.47
C LYS A 218 -20.75 -3.45 5.21
N THR A 219 -21.85 -3.71 4.52
CA THR A 219 -21.80 -4.26 3.16
C THR A 219 -21.37 -3.18 2.18
N GLY A 220 -20.39 -3.47 1.33
CA GLY A 220 -19.88 -2.53 0.33
C GLY A 220 -18.46 -2.81 -0.11
N SER A 221 -17.91 -1.87 -0.86
CA SER A 221 -16.55 -1.91 -1.37
C SER A 221 -15.59 -1.16 -0.47
N VAL A 222 -14.41 -1.73 -0.30
CA VAL A 222 -13.25 -1.10 0.32
C VAL A 222 -12.14 -1.07 -0.72
N PHE A 223 -11.63 0.11 -0.98
CA PHE A 223 -10.52 0.34 -1.89
C PHE A 223 -9.23 0.51 -1.10
N TYR A 224 -8.13 -0.03 -1.60
CA TYR A 224 -6.86 0.05 -0.90
C TYR A 224 -5.68 0.07 -1.86
N PHE A 225 -4.56 0.59 -1.39
CA PHE A 225 -3.29 0.60 -2.09
C PHE A 225 -2.13 0.67 -1.10
N ALA A 226 -0.92 0.44 -1.60
CA ALA A 226 0.32 0.67 -0.86
C ALA A 226 1.25 1.61 -1.63
N GLU A 227 2.10 2.31 -0.90
CA GLU A 227 3.13 3.21 -1.40
C GLU A 227 4.45 2.87 -0.69
N ASP A 228 5.51 2.65 -1.45
CA ASP A 228 6.85 2.38 -0.91
C ASP A 228 7.55 3.62 -0.36
N SER A 229 8.77 3.45 0.13
CA SER A 229 9.57 4.55 0.70
C SER A 229 10.09 5.56 -0.32
N VAL A 230 10.05 5.22 -1.62
CA VAL A 230 10.51 6.10 -2.73
C VAL A 230 9.34 6.70 -3.52
N GLY A 231 8.09 6.33 -3.17
CA GLY A 231 6.86 6.90 -3.71
C GLY A 231 6.27 6.13 -4.89
N ASN A 232 6.73 4.90 -5.18
CA ASN A 232 6.01 4.02 -6.10
C ASN A 232 4.74 3.51 -5.44
N ARG A 233 3.66 3.46 -6.22
CA ARG A 233 2.33 3.20 -5.68
C ARG A 233 1.64 2.12 -6.49
N THR A 234 0.98 1.17 -5.80
CA THR A 234 0.09 0.22 -6.45
C THR A 234 -1.11 0.94 -7.07
N ALA A 235 -1.71 0.36 -8.09
CA ALA A 235 -3.06 0.75 -8.48
C ALA A 235 -4.03 0.51 -7.32
N TRP A 236 -5.18 1.20 -7.35
CA TRP A 236 -6.26 0.89 -6.44
C TRP A 236 -6.73 -0.55 -6.63
N GLU A 237 -6.80 -1.30 -5.55
CA GLU A 237 -7.45 -2.60 -5.49
C GLU A 237 -8.79 -2.47 -4.77
N GLU A 238 -9.77 -3.30 -5.15
CA GLU A 238 -11.11 -3.33 -4.58
C GLU A 238 -11.34 -4.65 -3.85
N ALA A 239 -11.79 -4.59 -2.60
CA ALA A 239 -12.30 -5.72 -1.83
C ALA A 239 -13.78 -5.50 -1.51
N LYS A 240 -14.64 -6.44 -1.92
CA LYS A 240 -16.08 -6.39 -1.65
C LYS A 240 -16.43 -7.22 -0.42
N TYR A 241 -17.17 -6.62 0.49
CA TYR A 241 -17.64 -7.25 1.71
C TYR A 241 -19.16 -7.32 1.72
N ASP A 242 -19.69 -8.46 2.16
CA ASP A 242 -21.10 -8.69 2.39
C ASP A 242 -21.29 -9.06 3.87
N MET A 243 -21.80 -8.12 4.66
CA MET A 243 -22.03 -8.29 6.10
C MET A 243 -23.44 -8.80 6.31
N ALA A 244 -23.58 -10.12 6.43
CA ALA A 244 -24.87 -10.79 6.64
C ALA A 244 -25.26 -10.79 8.11
N SER A 245 -26.56 -10.66 8.41
CA SER A 245 -27.05 -10.57 9.79
C SER A 245 -27.09 -11.92 10.51
N ASP A 246 -27.43 -13.01 9.83
CA ASP A 246 -27.72 -14.28 10.47
C ASP A 246 -26.96 -15.45 9.83
N ASN A 247 -26.20 -16.15 10.64
CA ASN A 247 -25.61 -17.42 10.28
C ASN A 247 -26.50 -18.57 10.79
N ILE A 248 -27.39 -19.07 9.91
CA ILE A 248 -28.31 -20.17 10.25
C ILE A 248 -27.62 -21.52 10.42
N CYS A 249 -26.34 -21.63 10.05
CA CYS A 249 -25.58 -22.89 10.06
C CYS A 249 -24.82 -23.15 11.37
N GLY A 250 -24.76 -22.15 12.26
CA GLY A 250 -24.03 -22.25 13.51
C GLY A 250 -22.52 -21.99 13.36
N LYS A 251 -21.76 -22.35 14.39
CA LYS A 251 -20.34 -22.06 14.47
C LYS A 251 -19.54 -22.86 13.42
N ASN A 252 -18.63 -22.18 12.75
CA ASN A 252 -17.72 -22.74 11.77
C ASN A 252 -18.42 -23.47 10.59
N ALA A 253 -19.64 -23.09 10.26
CA ALA A 253 -20.33 -23.53 9.06
C ALA A 253 -21.10 -22.36 8.46
N TYR A 254 -21.21 -22.28 7.14
CA TYR A 254 -21.85 -21.14 6.50
C TYR A 254 -22.81 -21.57 5.41
N PRO A 255 -23.92 -20.80 5.20
CA PRO A 255 -24.92 -21.12 4.19
C PRO A 255 -24.42 -20.82 2.78
N VAL A 256 -24.53 -21.82 1.93
CA VAL A 256 -24.17 -21.78 0.51
C VAL A 256 -25.40 -22.13 -0.32
N PRO A 257 -25.77 -21.33 -1.32
CA PRO A 257 -26.86 -21.67 -2.24
C PRO A 257 -26.41 -22.74 -3.24
N VAL A 258 -27.11 -23.87 -3.28
CA VAL A 258 -26.83 -25.01 -4.17
C VAL A 258 -28.14 -25.51 -4.76
N GLY A 259 -28.30 -25.46 -6.09
CA GLY A 259 -29.48 -26.02 -6.76
C GLY A 259 -30.82 -25.46 -6.26
N GLY A 260 -30.89 -24.21 -5.86
CA GLY A 260 -32.09 -23.57 -5.31
C GLY A 260 -32.36 -23.86 -3.83
N LYS A 261 -31.47 -24.57 -3.14
CA LYS A 261 -31.51 -24.85 -1.71
C LYS A 261 -30.34 -24.18 -1.01
N THR A 262 -30.44 -23.99 0.29
CA THR A 262 -29.33 -23.57 1.13
C THR A 262 -28.72 -24.77 1.84
N VAL A 263 -27.43 -24.95 1.71
CA VAL A 263 -26.64 -26.02 2.34
C VAL A 263 -25.65 -25.38 3.30
N CYS A 264 -25.57 -25.89 4.51
CA CYS A 264 -24.54 -25.48 5.46
C CYS A 264 -23.26 -26.26 5.19
N VAL A 265 -22.19 -25.56 4.83
CA VAL A 265 -20.88 -26.15 4.52
C VAL A 265 -19.89 -25.80 5.61
N ASP A 266 -19.13 -26.77 6.09
CA ASP A 266 -18.08 -26.56 7.08
C ASP A 266 -17.03 -25.57 6.58
N ALA A 267 -16.64 -24.63 7.44
CA ALA A 267 -15.69 -23.58 7.10
C ALA A 267 -14.28 -24.13 6.89
N TYR A 268 -13.93 -25.17 7.60
CA TYR A 268 -12.62 -25.81 7.58
C TYR A 268 -12.75 -27.28 7.20
N GLU A 269 -11.64 -27.89 6.80
CA GLU A 269 -11.52 -29.35 6.69
C GLU A 269 -11.82 -29.99 8.06
N TYR A 270 -12.29 -31.26 8.06
CA TYR A 270 -12.58 -31.97 9.31
C TYR A 270 -11.35 -31.98 10.24
N PRO A 271 -11.47 -31.71 11.55
CA PRO A 271 -12.71 -31.68 12.36
C PRO A 271 -13.43 -30.31 12.40
N ASN A 272 -13.26 -29.46 11.42
CA ASN A 272 -13.90 -28.14 11.29
C ASN A 272 -13.51 -27.15 12.39
N LEU A 273 -12.23 -27.14 12.73
CA LEU A 273 -11.65 -26.24 13.74
C LEU A 273 -10.55 -25.40 13.14
N ALA A 274 -10.61 -24.10 13.39
CA ALA A 274 -9.55 -23.17 12.99
C ALA A 274 -8.25 -23.48 13.74
N ASP A 275 -7.14 -23.41 13.02
CA ASP A 275 -5.78 -23.63 13.56
C ASP A 275 -5.53 -25.04 14.11
N GLU A 276 -6.34 -26.03 13.69
CA GLU A 276 -6.15 -27.44 13.96
C GLU A 276 -5.64 -28.18 12.73
N ASN A 277 -4.96 -29.31 12.95
CA ASN A 277 -4.53 -30.16 11.85
C ASN A 277 -5.77 -30.81 11.19
N PRO A 278 -5.91 -30.68 9.88
CA PRO A 278 -6.98 -31.38 9.19
C PRO A 278 -6.74 -32.89 9.24
N ARG A 279 -7.83 -33.66 9.28
CA ARG A 279 -7.75 -35.11 9.30
C ARG A 279 -7.47 -35.65 7.90
N ASP A 280 -6.32 -36.28 7.76
CA ASP A 280 -5.90 -37.01 6.57
C ASP A 280 -5.90 -38.53 6.83
N MET A 281 -5.37 -39.32 5.91
CA MET A 281 -5.26 -40.78 6.03
C MET A 281 -6.61 -41.46 6.37
N VAL A 282 -7.67 -40.99 5.74
CA VAL A 282 -9.03 -41.55 5.90
C VAL A 282 -9.53 -42.14 4.59
N SER A 283 -10.21 -43.28 4.66
CA SER A 283 -10.95 -43.82 3.52
C SER A 283 -12.25 -43.02 3.30
N HIS A 284 -12.83 -43.14 2.12
CA HIS A 284 -14.11 -42.49 1.80
C HIS A 284 -15.22 -42.91 2.79
N GLU A 285 -15.32 -44.20 3.11
CA GLU A 285 -16.28 -44.72 4.07
C GLU A 285 -16.10 -44.14 5.48
N GLN A 286 -14.85 -44.01 5.91
CA GLN A 286 -14.53 -43.36 7.19
C GLN A 286 -14.94 -41.87 7.17
N ALA A 287 -14.71 -41.15 6.06
CA ALA A 287 -15.15 -39.78 5.90
C ALA A 287 -16.65 -39.59 5.98
N VAL A 288 -17.41 -40.49 5.30
CA VAL A 288 -18.87 -40.53 5.38
C VAL A 288 -19.33 -40.75 6.82
N SER A 289 -18.79 -41.77 7.50
CA SER A 289 -19.18 -42.13 8.87
C SER A 289 -18.88 -41.00 9.86
N LEU A 290 -17.74 -40.30 9.72
CA LEU A 290 -17.39 -39.19 10.58
C LEU A 290 -18.30 -37.98 10.39
N CYS A 291 -18.74 -37.68 9.17
CA CYS A 291 -19.75 -36.65 8.93
C CYS A 291 -21.11 -37.04 9.52
N GLU A 292 -21.54 -38.27 9.34
CA GLU A 292 -22.81 -38.80 9.92
C GLU A 292 -22.82 -38.73 11.46
N GLN A 293 -21.71 -39.10 12.09
CA GLN A 293 -21.55 -38.96 13.55
C GLN A 293 -21.66 -37.50 14.03
N ALA A 294 -21.29 -36.52 13.19
CA ALA A 294 -21.46 -35.11 13.45
C ALA A 294 -22.87 -34.59 13.08
N GLY A 295 -23.82 -35.45 12.71
CA GLY A 295 -25.17 -35.06 12.26
C GLY A 295 -25.19 -34.32 10.92
N LYS A 296 -24.21 -34.62 10.05
CA LYS A 296 -23.99 -34.06 8.73
C LYS A 296 -23.81 -35.14 7.69
N HIS A 297 -23.58 -34.76 6.44
CA HIS A 297 -23.19 -35.70 5.37
C HIS A 297 -21.85 -35.27 4.77
N LEU A 298 -21.14 -36.17 4.15
CA LEU A 298 -19.98 -35.84 3.33
C LEU A 298 -20.43 -34.96 2.16
N CYS A 299 -19.82 -33.79 1.94
CA CYS A 299 -20.28 -32.91 0.87
C CYS A 299 -20.29 -33.59 -0.50
N THR A 300 -21.34 -33.40 -1.29
CA THR A 300 -21.34 -33.74 -2.70
C THR A 300 -20.40 -32.83 -3.48
N ILE A 301 -20.02 -33.24 -4.70
CA ILE A 301 -19.16 -32.41 -5.55
C ILE A 301 -19.81 -31.06 -5.89
N ASP A 302 -21.13 -31.03 -6.07
CA ASP A 302 -21.88 -29.80 -6.39
C ASP A 302 -21.90 -28.83 -5.20
N GLU A 303 -22.10 -29.31 -3.98
CA GLU A 303 -22.03 -28.51 -2.74
C GLU A 303 -20.62 -27.97 -2.53
N TRP A 304 -19.63 -28.84 -2.69
CA TRP A 304 -18.23 -28.47 -2.57
C TRP A 304 -17.84 -27.39 -3.58
N GLN A 305 -18.19 -27.58 -4.85
CA GLN A 305 -17.87 -26.63 -5.92
C GLN A 305 -18.59 -25.29 -5.71
N ALA A 306 -19.86 -25.28 -5.31
CA ALA A 306 -20.59 -24.06 -5.02
C ALA A 306 -19.93 -23.27 -3.86
N ALA A 307 -19.49 -23.99 -2.82
CA ALA A 307 -18.78 -23.41 -1.68
C ALA A 307 -17.42 -22.80 -2.07
N CYS A 308 -16.68 -23.47 -2.95
CA CYS A 308 -15.38 -23.01 -3.45
C CYS A 308 -15.51 -21.82 -4.39
N ARG A 309 -16.38 -21.90 -5.38
CA ARG A 309 -16.49 -20.92 -6.50
C ARG A 309 -17.10 -19.58 -6.10
N GLY A 310 -17.77 -19.54 -4.96
CA GLY A 310 -18.43 -18.32 -4.49
C GLY A 310 -19.58 -17.86 -5.39
N LYS A 311 -20.05 -16.63 -5.15
CA LYS A 311 -21.17 -16.06 -5.93
C LYS A 311 -20.82 -15.71 -7.38
N ASP A 312 -19.55 -15.44 -7.66
CA ASP A 312 -19.06 -15.01 -8.97
C ASP A 312 -18.54 -16.18 -9.81
N ASN A 313 -18.68 -17.41 -9.30
CA ASN A 313 -18.37 -18.64 -10.00
C ASN A 313 -16.90 -18.76 -10.46
N THR A 314 -15.97 -18.32 -9.61
CA THR A 314 -14.54 -18.21 -9.93
C THR A 314 -13.83 -19.57 -10.03
N LYS A 315 -12.65 -19.58 -10.66
CA LYS A 315 -11.81 -20.78 -10.81
C LYS A 315 -11.14 -21.22 -9.52
N TYR A 316 -10.79 -20.25 -8.65
CA TYR A 316 -10.22 -20.47 -7.33
C TYR A 316 -11.12 -19.79 -6.30
N SER A 317 -11.01 -20.16 -5.05
CA SER A 317 -11.79 -19.55 -3.96
C SER A 317 -11.53 -18.03 -3.81
N TYR A 318 -10.42 -17.55 -4.31
CA TYR A 318 -9.96 -16.16 -4.24
C TYR A 318 -9.96 -15.43 -5.60
N GLY A 319 -10.54 -16.01 -6.67
CA GLY A 319 -10.65 -15.36 -8.00
C GLY A 319 -10.32 -16.29 -9.17
N ASP A 320 -10.11 -15.70 -10.37
CA ASP A 320 -9.96 -16.48 -11.62
C ASP A 320 -8.51 -16.81 -11.99
N SER A 321 -7.55 -16.18 -11.36
CA SER A 321 -6.13 -16.38 -11.64
C SER A 321 -5.41 -17.07 -10.49
N TYR A 322 -4.56 -18.06 -10.81
CA TYR A 322 -3.71 -18.67 -9.81
C TYR A 322 -2.75 -17.63 -9.22
N LYS A 323 -2.74 -17.54 -7.90
CA LYS A 323 -1.79 -16.72 -7.15
C LYS A 323 -1.01 -17.62 -6.20
N GLN A 324 0.28 -17.74 -6.45
CA GLN A 324 1.19 -18.48 -5.58
C GLN A 324 1.12 -17.93 -4.15
N ASN A 325 1.21 -18.79 -3.17
CA ASN A 325 1.16 -18.46 -1.73
C ASN A 325 -0.20 -18.01 -1.17
N LYS A 326 -1.23 -17.79 -1.96
CA LYS A 326 -2.58 -17.53 -1.42
C LYS A 326 -3.09 -18.71 -0.61
N CYS A 327 -2.95 -19.92 -1.15
CA CYS A 327 -3.32 -21.18 -0.52
C CYS A 327 -2.08 -22.06 -0.25
N ASN A 328 -2.26 -23.16 0.48
CA ASN A 328 -1.19 -24.12 0.74
C ASN A 328 -1.04 -25.08 -0.46
N THR A 329 -0.42 -24.59 -1.52
CA THR A 329 -0.12 -25.33 -2.76
C THR A 329 1.37 -25.31 -3.05
N ASN A 330 1.86 -26.35 -3.73
CA ASN A 330 3.29 -26.48 -4.08
C ASN A 330 4.21 -26.39 -2.86
N THR A 331 3.82 -27.06 -1.77
CA THR A 331 4.57 -27.14 -0.50
C THR A 331 4.91 -28.58 -0.15
N LYS A 332 5.48 -28.82 1.03
CA LYS A 332 5.95 -30.16 1.45
C LYS A 332 4.99 -30.90 2.37
N ALA A 333 3.98 -30.21 2.92
CA ALA A 333 3.07 -30.80 3.89
C ALA A 333 1.77 -29.99 4.01
N ALA A 334 0.72 -30.62 4.53
CA ALA A 334 -0.48 -29.96 4.98
C ALA A 334 -0.18 -28.95 6.12
N LYS A 335 -0.98 -27.94 6.23
CA LYS A 335 -0.96 -26.94 7.32
C LYS A 335 -2.22 -27.05 8.13
N ARG A 336 -2.20 -26.50 9.32
CA ARG A 336 -3.40 -26.33 10.13
C ARG A 336 -4.43 -25.51 9.36
N SER A 337 -5.69 -25.92 9.44
CA SER A 337 -6.78 -25.32 8.66
C SER A 337 -6.95 -23.83 8.95
N GLY A 338 -7.15 -23.03 7.92
CA GLY A 338 -7.30 -21.58 8.02
C GLY A 338 -5.99 -20.78 8.16
N ARG A 339 -4.83 -21.42 8.24
CA ARG A 339 -3.52 -20.72 8.37
C ARG A 339 -3.19 -19.82 7.19
N LYS A 340 -3.75 -20.12 6.03
CA LYS A 340 -3.67 -19.27 4.86
C LYS A 340 -4.89 -18.35 4.83
N GLU A 341 -4.85 -17.24 5.57
CA GLU A 341 -5.97 -16.28 5.71
C GLU A 341 -6.58 -15.86 4.36
N GLN A 342 -5.77 -15.76 3.33
CA GLN A 342 -6.17 -15.38 1.99
C GLN A 342 -6.78 -16.54 1.16
N CYS A 343 -6.64 -17.78 1.64
CA CYS A 343 -7.25 -18.95 1.03
C CYS A 343 -8.68 -19.15 1.53
N ARG A 344 -9.54 -18.18 1.26
CA ARG A 344 -10.92 -18.15 1.75
C ARG A 344 -11.88 -17.90 0.58
N SER A 345 -12.94 -18.70 0.48
CA SER A 345 -13.97 -18.47 -0.51
C SER A 345 -14.90 -17.32 -0.13
N TRP A 346 -15.67 -16.82 -1.09
CA TRP A 346 -16.68 -15.78 -0.85
C TRP A 346 -17.62 -16.14 0.31
N TRP A 347 -18.03 -17.39 0.40
CA TRP A 347 -18.98 -17.86 1.44
C TRP A 347 -18.33 -18.08 2.81
N GLY A 348 -17.00 -18.12 2.90
CA GLY A 348 -16.29 -18.24 4.17
C GLY A 348 -15.50 -19.52 4.39
N MET A 349 -15.47 -20.44 3.41
CA MET A 349 -14.71 -21.69 3.53
C MET A 349 -13.22 -21.44 3.27
N TYR A 350 -12.39 -21.99 4.14
CA TYR A 350 -10.94 -21.97 4.03
C TYR A 350 -10.41 -23.23 3.36
N ASP A 351 -9.21 -23.11 2.80
CA ASP A 351 -8.39 -24.19 2.24
C ASP A 351 -9.06 -24.99 1.09
N MET A 352 -10.08 -24.37 0.44
CA MET A 352 -10.76 -24.97 -0.71
C MET A 352 -9.84 -25.19 -1.93
N ASN A 353 -8.62 -24.70 -1.89
CA ASN A 353 -7.58 -24.88 -2.92
C ASN A 353 -6.27 -25.25 -2.26
N GLY A 354 -5.80 -26.46 -2.45
CA GLY A 354 -4.61 -26.98 -1.80
C GLY A 354 -4.91 -27.53 -0.41
N ASN A 355 -3.93 -27.59 0.45
CA ASN A 355 -3.90 -28.24 1.74
C ASN A 355 -4.16 -29.75 1.63
N LEU A 356 -5.40 -30.24 1.66
CA LEU A 356 -5.75 -31.61 1.37
C LEU A 356 -6.73 -31.70 0.19
N TRP A 357 -6.59 -32.73 -0.65
CA TRP A 357 -7.70 -33.20 -1.47
C TRP A 357 -8.86 -33.55 -0.54
N GLU A 358 -10.07 -33.25 -0.95
CA GLU A 358 -11.23 -33.54 -0.12
C GLU A 358 -12.11 -34.57 -0.78
N TRP A 359 -12.37 -35.69 -0.08
CA TRP A 359 -13.39 -36.67 -0.48
C TRP A 359 -14.75 -36.01 -0.67
N THR A 360 -15.46 -36.41 -1.69
CA THR A 360 -16.88 -36.02 -1.88
C THR A 360 -17.78 -37.25 -1.93
N ALA A 361 -19.06 -37.07 -1.59
CA ALA A 361 -20.06 -38.15 -1.65
C ALA A 361 -20.45 -38.58 -3.08
N THR A 362 -19.87 -37.92 -4.11
CA THR A 362 -20.25 -38.13 -5.50
C THR A 362 -19.33 -39.16 -6.16
N ALA A 363 -19.93 -40.27 -6.64
CA ALA A 363 -19.21 -41.26 -7.42
C ALA A 363 -18.70 -40.67 -8.75
N SER A 364 -17.53 -41.10 -9.16
CA SER A 364 -16.95 -40.70 -10.44
C SER A 364 -17.74 -41.22 -11.60
N LYS A 365 -18.02 -40.35 -12.57
CA LYS A 365 -18.69 -40.78 -13.83
C LYS A 365 -17.69 -41.37 -14.83
N GLU A 366 -16.43 -40.97 -14.73
CA GLU A 366 -15.37 -41.41 -15.64
C GLU A 366 -14.70 -42.69 -15.18
N HIS A 367 -14.68 -42.97 -13.87
CA HIS A 367 -13.95 -44.09 -13.29
C HIS A 367 -14.89 -44.89 -12.37
N PRO A 368 -15.39 -46.05 -12.83
CA PRO A 368 -16.24 -46.91 -12.01
C PRO A 368 -15.58 -47.29 -10.67
N ASN A 369 -16.37 -47.35 -9.62
CA ASN A 369 -15.95 -47.69 -8.25
C ASN A 369 -14.98 -46.66 -7.61
N MET A 370 -14.86 -45.45 -8.15
CA MET A 370 -14.11 -44.32 -7.55
C MET A 370 -15.05 -43.17 -7.16
N PHE A 371 -14.61 -42.36 -6.24
CA PHE A 371 -15.30 -41.14 -5.84
C PHE A 371 -14.46 -39.93 -6.20
N TYR A 372 -15.12 -38.81 -6.55
CA TYR A 372 -14.42 -37.57 -6.80
C TYR A 372 -13.75 -37.03 -5.54
N VAL A 373 -12.56 -36.48 -5.73
CA VAL A 373 -11.87 -35.64 -4.78
C VAL A 373 -11.70 -34.23 -5.35
N ALA A 374 -11.72 -33.23 -4.52
CA ALA A 374 -11.77 -31.85 -4.93
C ALA A 374 -10.67 -30.99 -4.28
N GLY A 375 -10.33 -29.85 -4.86
CA GLY A 375 -9.51 -28.80 -4.26
C GLY A 375 -8.01 -28.88 -4.49
N GLY A 376 -7.45 -30.04 -4.78
CA GLY A 376 -5.99 -30.23 -4.76
C GLY A 376 -5.46 -30.35 -3.35
N ALA A 377 -4.16 -30.63 -3.22
CA ALA A 377 -3.50 -30.73 -1.93
C ALA A 377 -2.25 -29.85 -1.86
N TRP A 378 -1.56 -29.90 -0.74
CA TRP A 378 -0.31 -29.17 -0.49
C TRP A 378 0.77 -29.39 -1.56
N ASN A 379 0.79 -30.55 -2.24
CA ASN A 379 1.72 -30.88 -3.30
C ASN A 379 1.18 -30.58 -4.72
N THR A 380 -0.03 -30.04 -4.85
CA THR A 380 -0.62 -29.61 -6.12
C THR A 380 -0.25 -28.14 -6.39
N ASN A 381 -0.17 -27.75 -7.65
CA ASN A 381 0.10 -26.37 -8.07
C ASN A 381 -1.18 -25.69 -8.62
N ASN A 382 -1.11 -25.10 -9.80
CA ASN A 382 -2.22 -24.39 -10.46
C ASN A 382 -3.41 -25.29 -10.84
N GLY A 383 -3.31 -26.62 -10.67
CA GLY A 383 -4.42 -27.59 -10.84
C GLY A 383 -5.39 -27.64 -9.67
N SER A 384 -5.12 -26.94 -8.55
CA SER A 384 -6.02 -26.85 -7.38
C SER A 384 -7.22 -25.94 -7.65
N ARG A 385 -8.06 -26.24 -8.64
CA ARG A 385 -9.18 -25.38 -9.04
C ARG A 385 -10.48 -25.83 -8.42
N CYS A 386 -11.40 -24.88 -8.16
CA CYS A 386 -12.78 -25.17 -7.74
C CYS A 386 -13.56 -25.99 -8.77
N THR A 387 -13.15 -25.97 -10.04
CA THR A 387 -13.85 -26.62 -11.16
C THR A 387 -13.25 -27.95 -11.57
N GLU A 388 -12.15 -28.38 -10.97
CA GLU A 388 -11.52 -29.66 -11.28
C GLU A 388 -12.26 -30.77 -10.57
N SER A 389 -13.14 -31.47 -11.31
CA SER A 389 -13.86 -32.65 -10.86
C SER A 389 -13.38 -33.94 -11.54
N LYS A 390 -12.19 -33.90 -12.17
CA LYS A 390 -11.65 -35.02 -12.94
C LYS A 390 -10.84 -36.02 -12.11
N PHE A 391 -10.50 -35.64 -10.89
CA PHE A 391 -9.73 -36.50 -10.01
C PHE A 391 -10.66 -37.36 -9.17
N SER A 392 -10.39 -38.63 -9.14
CA SER A 392 -11.13 -39.60 -8.37
C SER A 392 -10.21 -40.69 -7.84
N PHE A 393 -10.53 -41.19 -6.65
CA PHE A 393 -9.72 -42.17 -5.95
C PHE A 393 -10.56 -43.37 -5.55
N TYR A 394 -9.92 -44.50 -5.33
CA TYR A 394 -10.55 -45.70 -4.79
C TYR A 394 -10.95 -45.48 -3.33
N PRO A 395 -12.22 -45.76 -2.96
CA PRO A 395 -12.79 -45.42 -1.67
C PRO A 395 -12.15 -46.11 -0.47
N GLN A 396 -11.55 -47.27 -0.65
CA GLN A 396 -10.87 -48.01 0.41
C GLN A 396 -9.46 -47.49 0.76
N ASN A 397 -8.88 -46.68 -0.15
CA ASN A 397 -7.53 -46.22 0.03
C ASN A 397 -7.47 -45.03 0.99
N GLN A 398 -6.35 -44.92 1.71
CA GLN A 398 -6.03 -43.81 2.61
C GLN A 398 -4.76 -43.11 2.10
N TYR A 399 -4.81 -41.81 2.01
CA TYR A 399 -3.71 -41.02 1.45
C TYR A 399 -3.33 -39.88 2.42
N PRO A 400 -2.03 -39.56 2.58
CA PRO A 400 -1.58 -38.47 3.46
C PRO A 400 -1.89 -37.07 2.93
N SER A 401 -2.45 -37.00 1.71
CA SER A 401 -2.87 -35.75 1.06
C SER A 401 -4.36 -35.64 0.85
N VAL A 402 -5.16 -36.51 1.47
CA VAL A 402 -6.61 -36.55 1.30
C VAL A 402 -7.31 -36.51 2.65
N GLY A 403 -8.16 -35.54 2.81
CA GLY A 403 -9.07 -35.33 3.92
C GLY A 403 -10.51 -35.17 3.42
N PHE A 404 -11.32 -34.38 4.11
CA PHE A 404 -12.72 -34.14 3.77
C PHE A 404 -13.30 -32.96 4.56
N ARG A 405 -14.46 -32.48 4.14
CA ARG A 405 -15.35 -31.59 4.93
C ARG A 405 -16.78 -32.07 4.88
N CYS A 406 -17.57 -31.66 5.85
CA CYS A 406 -18.97 -32.06 5.95
C CYS A 406 -19.92 -30.93 5.56
N CYS A 407 -21.12 -31.35 5.11
CA CYS A 407 -22.24 -30.51 4.71
C CYS A 407 -23.52 -30.89 5.45
N LYS A 408 -24.49 -29.97 5.56
CA LYS A 408 -25.77 -30.18 6.20
C LYS A 408 -26.90 -29.48 5.47
#